data_b15a395860f9c42ab7109bd7b0f2e0ae
#
_entry.id   b15a395860f9c42ab7109bd7b0f2e0ae
#
_cell.length_a   1.000
_cell.length_b   1.000
_cell.length_c   1.000
_cell.angle_alpha   90.00
_cell.angle_beta   90.00
_cell.angle_gamma   90.00
#
_symmetry.space_group_name_H-M   'P 1'
#
loop_
_entity.id
_entity.type
_entity.pdbx_description
1 polymer ?
#
loop_
_entity_poly.entity_id
_entity_poly.type
_entity_poly.pdbx_seq_one_letter_code
_entity_poly.pdbx_strand_id
1 'polypeptide(L)'
;MMQPDEGARIVAARFMLALAVLCGCQKRQPVPEPVPVLAKTLAPERITLSRRYSGSIEPLQTTSLAFKLSGTVRSLYRPPGTDRDVQVGDVLAKGTVIAELDEGDLRRARMGAEARVAQLEARVATAKETLAIAIRNLERFDSSAGSVSKVARDEVEARRVAAAGELETAEHALADARVQLDQAIDDYENRLLVVPFDHATVAEKDIEPGERKAAHEIAFRLIDISTVHVNFGVPDTMIGAPAIESSHAERIRLGQELVVTAEAFEGRSFGATVTKIAPEADSVTRTFLTQLTLTNPEAETGRPLLRPGMIVSVVVGASLDRNAILLPMTAIHQAGPRDALAVYEVVSDHGRDIVRARTVSLGGIFNNKVEVLAQGSDVGPGSRIAVTTSERLADGIAVRVLPESTDPAAALPEAK
;
A
#
# COMPACT_ATOMS: atom_id res chain seq x y z
N MET A 1 63.90 23.70 -107.56
CA MET A 1 63.64 22.30 -107.73
C MET A 1 63.97 21.67 -106.38
N MET A 2 63.05 21.65 -105.52
CA MET A 2 63.22 21.14 -104.16
C MET A 2 62.00 20.24 -103.81
N GLN A 3 62.28 19.01 -103.50
CA GLN A 3 61.28 18.02 -103.05
C GLN A 3 60.77 18.36 -101.65
N PRO A 4 59.52 18.14 -101.40
CA PRO A 4 58.97 18.37 -100.05
C PRO A 4 59.16 17.18 -99.09
N ASP A 5 59.39 17.53 -97.91
CA ASP A 5 59.78 16.84 -96.68
C ASP A 5 58.80 15.75 -96.23
N GLU A 6 59.24 14.49 -96.23
CA GLU A 6 58.51 13.31 -95.73
C GLU A 6 58.40 13.27 -94.21
N GLY A 7 59.06 14.15 -93.47
CA GLY A 7 59.06 14.17 -92.00
C GLY A 7 57.74 14.63 -91.34
N ALA A 8 56.94 15.47 -92.02
CA ALA A 8 55.72 16.04 -91.44
C ALA A 8 54.53 15.06 -91.40
N ARG A 9 54.49 14.03 -92.22
CA ARG A 9 53.39 13.03 -92.25
C ARG A 9 53.49 11.94 -91.18
N ILE A 10 54.72 11.64 -90.71
CA ILE A 10 54.95 10.63 -89.67
C ILE A 10 54.62 11.19 -88.31
N VAL A 11 54.81 12.46 -88.02
CA VAL A 11 54.50 13.11 -86.73
C VAL A 11 53.01 13.32 -86.59
N ALA A 12 52.29 13.65 -87.65
CA ALA A 12 50.77 13.80 -87.56
C ALA A 12 50.06 12.46 -87.37
N ALA A 13 50.57 11.33 -87.94
CA ALA A 13 49.97 10.01 -87.71
C ALA A 13 50.21 9.45 -86.27
N ARG A 14 51.34 9.79 -85.66
CA ARG A 14 51.61 9.41 -84.26
C ARG A 14 50.88 10.23 -83.26
N PHE A 15 50.54 11.47 -83.56
CA PHE A 15 49.68 12.32 -82.63
C PHE A 15 48.19 11.94 -82.65
N MET A 16 47.66 11.49 -83.81
CA MET A 16 46.30 10.98 -83.88
C MET A 16 46.14 9.62 -83.22
N LEU A 17 47.15 8.76 -83.24
CA LEU A 17 47.03 7.46 -82.52
C LEU A 17 47.19 7.59 -81.01
N ALA A 18 47.85 8.62 -80.49
CA ALA A 18 47.96 8.91 -79.05
C ALA A 18 46.66 9.54 -78.47
N LEU A 19 45.85 10.29 -79.28
CA LEU A 19 44.61 10.90 -78.84
C LEU A 19 43.48 9.90 -78.83
N ALA A 20 43.54 8.80 -79.62
CA ALA A 20 42.49 7.75 -79.60
C ALA A 20 42.59 6.77 -78.40
N VAL A 21 43.76 6.68 -77.77
CA VAL A 21 43.98 5.79 -76.60
C VAL A 21 43.55 6.48 -75.26
N LEU A 22 43.37 7.80 -75.19
CA LEU A 22 42.92 8.56 -74.00
C LEU A 22 41.44 8.66 -73.85
N CYS A 23 40.57 8.18 -74.75
CA CYS A 23 39.11 8.25 -74.68
C CYS A 23 38.42 6.95 -74.25
N GLY A 24 39.13 5.95 -73.71
CA GLY A 24 38.57 4.62 -73.53
C GLY A 24 38.77 3.96 -72.16
N CYS A 25 38.66 4.68 -71.02
CA CYS A 25 38.52 4.02 -69.71
C CYS A 25 37.84 4.95 -68.71
N GLN A 26 36.54 5.31 -68.96
CA GLN A 26 35.67 5.68 -67.86
C GLN A 26 35.29 4.37 -67.18
N LYS A 27 36.08 3.97 -66.14
CA LYS A 27 35.58 2.96 -65.16
C LYS A 27 34.25 3.44 -64.64
N ARG A 28 33.15 2.81 -65.05
CA ARG A 28 31.89 2.90 -64.33
C ARG A 28 32.19 2.51 -62.89
N GLN A 29 32.18 3.48 -61.98
CA GLN A 29 32.16 3.18 -60.55
C GLN A 29 30.99 2.24 -60.30
N PRO A 30 31.20 1.08 -59.63
CA PRO A 30 30.11 0.22 -59.27
C PRO A 30 29.14 1.04 -58.44
N VAL A 31 27.89 1.06 -58.86
CA VAL A 31 26.79 1.67 -58.09
C VAL A 31 26.77 0.92 -56.76
N PRO A 32 27.01 1.57 -55.62
CA PRO A 32 27.02 0.88 -54.35
C PRO A 32 25.69 0.17 -54.15
N GLU A 33 25.72 -1.09 -53.76
CA GLU A 33 24.50 -1.86 -53.46
C GLU A 33 23.71 -1.15 -52.38
N PRO A 34 22.39 -1.00 -52.55
CA PRO A 34 21.55 -0.34 -51.55
C PRO A 34 21.61 -1.04 -50.21
N VAL A 35 21.90 -0.30 -49.15
CA VAL A 35 22.04 -0.83 -47.79
C VAL A 35 20.64 -1.28 -47.30
N PRO A 36 20.48 -2.53 -46.85
CA PRO A 36 19.21 -3.00 -46.30
C PRO A 36 18.93 -2.31 -44.96
N VAL A 37 17.75 -1.68 -44.81
CA VAL A 37 17.33 -1.01 -43.59
C VAL A 37 15.88 -1.38 -43.21
N LEU A 38 15.64 -1.50 -41.93
CA LEU A 38 14.27 -1.52 -41.39
C LEU A 38 13.82 -0.07 -41.22
N ALA A 39 12.68 0.29 -41.78
CA ALA A 39 12.13 1.62 -41.65
C ALA A 39 10.82 1.57 -40.83
N LYS A 40 10.71 2.44 -39.83
CA LYS A 40 9.50 2.62 -39.02
C LYS A 40 8.90 3.99 -39.36
N THR A 41 7.57 4.02 -39.60
CA THR A 41 6.84 5.27 -39.75
C THR A 41 6.55 5.85 -38.36
N LEU A 42 6.89 7.12 -38.14
CA LEU A 42 6.62 7.81 -36.89
C LEU A 42 5.12 8.03 -36.72
N ALA A 43 4.58 7.47 -35.66
CA ALA A 43 3.20 7.70 -35.22
C ALA A 43 3.20 8.17 -33.77
N PRO A 44 2.27 9.03 -33.38
CA PRO A 44 2.11 9.39 -31.98
C PRO A 44 1.73 8.15 -31.15
N GLU A 45 2.55 7.80 -30.19
CA GLU A 45 2.27 6.74 -29.19
C GLU A 45 1.85 7.38 -27.87
N ARG A 46 0.85 6.80 -27.19
CA ARG A 46 0.42 7.26 -25.86
C ARG A 46 1.48 6.88 -24.82
N ILE A 47 1.99 7.85 -24.07
CA ILE A 47 2.95 7.62 -23.01
C ILE A 47 2.21 7.52 -21.68
N THR A 48 2.44 6.44 -20.95
CA THR A 48 2.01 6.29 -19.56
C THR A 48 3.25 6.22 -18.68
N LEU A 49 3.48 7.22 -17.85
CA LEU A 49 4.49 7.18 -16.80
C LEU A 49 3.86 6.62 -15.53
N SER A 50 4.27 5.46 -15.10
CA SER A 50 3.91 4.92 -13.80
C SER A 50 5.17 4.77 -12.94
N ARG A 51 5.10 5.26 -11.71
CA ARG A 51 6.12 4.99 -10.70
C ARG A 51 5.61 3.91 -9.77
N ARG A 52 6.47 2.97 -9.43
CA ARG A 52 6.15 1.90 -8.49
C ARG A 52 6.83 2.18 -7.16
N TYR A 53 6.07 2.10 -6.09
CA TYR A 53 6.56 2.23 -4.73
C TYR A 53 6.33 0.91 -4.01
N SER A 54 7.32 0.44 -3.28
CA SER A 54 7.17 -0.73 -2.43
C SER A 54 6.40 -0.34 -1.18
N GLY A 55 5.41 -1.15 -0.81
CA GLY A 55 4.62 -0.99 0.40
C GLY A 55 4.45 -2.32 1.13
N SER A 56 3.98 -2.25 2.37
CA SER A 56 3.66 -3.40 3.20
C SER A 56 2.16 -3.43 3.54
N ILE A 57 1.62 -4.64 3.64
CA ILE A 57 0.24 -4.85 4.07
C ILE A 57 0.21 -4.92 5.59
N GLU A 58 -0.72 -4.16 6.19
CA GLU A 58 -1.06 -4.21 7.61
C GLU A 58 -2.54 -4.54 7.80
N PRO A 59 -2.92 -5.16 8.91
CA PRO A 59 -4.33 -5.41 9.21
C PRO A 59 -5.05 -4.09 9.53
N LEU A 60 -6.38 -4.08 9.34
CA LEU A 60 -7.22 -2.94 9.71
C LEU A 60 -7.10 -2.65 11.22
N GLN A 61 -7.12 -3.70 12.02
CA GLN A 61 -7.05 -3.63 13.48
C GLN A 61 -6.27 -4.82 14.03
N THR A 62 -5.50 -4.56 15.10
CA THR A 62 -4.80 -5.60 15.88
C THR A 62 -5.16 -5.41 17.34
N THR A 63 -5.52 -6.48 18.03
CA THR A 63 -5.80 -6.47 19.47
C THR A 63 -5.16 -7.67 20.14
N SER A 64 -4.40 -7.40 21.20
CA SER A 64 -3.88 -8.43 22.09
C SER A 64 -4.86 -8.65 23.23
N LEU A 65 -5.31 -9.87 23.40
CA LEU A 65 -6.22 -10.27 24.47
C LEU A 65 -5.42 -10.91 25.62
N ALA A 66 -5.68 -10.43 26.82
CA ALA A 66 -5.12 -10.93 28.07
C ALA A 66 -6.21 -10.97 29.14
N PHE A 67 -6.11 -11.94 30.05
CA PHE A 67 -6.98 -11.94 31.23
C PHE A 67 -6.57 -10.83 32.20
N LYS A 68 -7.54 -10.18 32.83
CA LYS A 68 -7.30 -9.18 33.89
C LYS A 68 -6.89 -9.84 35.20
N LEU A 69 -7.24 -11.12 35.36
CA LEU A 69 -7.00 -11.91 36.56
C LEU A 69 -6.06 -13.09 36.25
N SER A 70 -5.28 -13.52 37.23
CA SER A 70 -4.53 -14.77 37.14
C SER A 70 -5.41 -15.96 37.44
N GLY A 71 -5.29 -17.04 36.67
CA GLY A 71 -6.08 -18.24 36.87
C GLY A 71 -5.67 -19.40 35.99
N THR A 72 -6.26 -20.56 36.24
CA THR A 72 -6.08 -21.74 35.36
C THR A 72 -7.12 -21.70 34.26
N VAL A 73 -6.68 -21.92 33.01
CA VAL A 73 -7.56 -21.98 31.86
C VAL A 73 -8.42 -23.23 31.90
N ARG A 74 -9.73 -23.06 31.94
CA ARG A 74 -10.69 -24.17 31.96
C ARG A 74 -10.95 -24.74 30.59
N SER A 75 -11.22 -23.85 29.63
CA SER A 75 -11.59 -24.24 28.26
C SER A 75 -11.29 -23.14 27.25
N LEU A 76 -11.11 -23.57 26.02
CA LEU A 76 -11.03 -22.71 24.85
C LEU A 76 -12.26 -22.87 23.97
N TYR A 77 -12.53 -21.86 23.15
CA TYR A 77 -13.62 -21.90 22.17
C TYR A 77 -13.44 -23.03 21.17
N ARG A 78 -14.52 -23.72 20.84
CA ARG A 78 -14.56 -24.74 19.78
C ARG A 78 -15.41 -24.23 18.62
N PRO A 79 -14.82 -24.03 17.45
CA PRO A 79 -15.58 -23.58 16.28
C PRO A 79 -16.65 -24.60 15.91
N PRO A 80 -17.87 -24.14 15.54
CA PRO A 80 -18.98 -25.01 15.16
C PRO A 80 -18.57 -25.98 14.03
N GLY A 81 -18.96 -27.25 14.16
CA GLY A 81 -18.65 -28.29 13.19
C GLY A 81 -17.22 -28.85 13.26
N THR A 82 -16.44 -28.46 14.28
CA THR A 82 -15.10 -29.00 14.52
C THR A 82 -15.01 -29.60 15.94
N ASP A 83 -14.21 -30.66 16.09
CA ASP A 83 -13.94 -31.27 17.41
C ASP A 83 -12.57 -30.84 17.96
N ARG A 84 -12.16 -29.61 17.63
CA ARG A 84 -10.89 -29.05 18.08
C ARG A 84 -11.09 -27.68 18.73
N ASP A 85 -10.17 -27.31 19.60
CA ASP A 85 -10.10 -25.96 20.13
C ASP A 85 -9.67 -24.97 19.05
N VAL A 86 -9.96 -23.69 19.28
CA VAL A 86 -9.59 -22.57 18.40
C VAL A 86 -8.09 -22.57 18.08
N GLN A 87 -7.76 -22.34 16.82
CA GLN A 87 -6.39 -22.35 16.29
C GLN A 87 -6.08 -21.04 15.55
N VAL A 88 -4.80 -20.82 15.29
CA VAL A 88 -4.33 -19.73 14.42
C VAL A 88 -4.97 -19.86 13.03
N GLY A 89 -5.53 -18.76 12.54
CA GLY A 89 -6.24 -18.66 11.26
C GLY A 89 -7.75 -18.88 11.36
N ASP A 90 -8.30 -19.20 12.54
CA ASP A 90 -9.76 -19.25 12.72
C ASP A 90 -10.33 -17.82 12.77
N VAL A 91 -11.51 -17.66 12.20
CA VAL A 91 -12.24 -16.38 12.16
C VAL A 91 -13.39 -16.43 13.19
N LEU A 92 -13.44 -15.42 14.04
CA LEU A 92 -14.37 -15.33 15.17
C LEU A 92 -15.25 -14.09 15.02
N ALA A 93 -16.50 -14.20 15.50
CA ALA A 93 -17.41 -13.09 15.57
C ALA A 93 -17.24 -12.32 16.90
N LYS A 94 -17.59 -11.04 16.89
CA LYS A 94 -17.64 -10.22 18.09
C LYS A 94 -18.54 -10.87 19.19
N GLY A 95 -18.12 -10.76 20.43
CA GLY A 95 -18.83 -11.31 21.57
C GLY A 95 -18.61 -12.80 21.81
N THR A 96 -17.87 -13.50 20.93
CA THR A 96 -17.49 -14.90 21.17
C THR A 96 -16.57 -15.00 22.38
N VAL A 97 -16.86 -15.88 23.33
CA VAL A 97 -15.97 -16.21 24.44
C VAL A 97 -14.89 -17.14 23.88
N ILE A 98 -13.65 -16.63 23.73
CA ILE A 98 -12.54 -17.38 23.13
C ILE A 98 -11.83 -18.29 24.17
N ALA A 99 -11.81 -17.87 25.44
CA ALA A 99 -11.25 -18.64 26.54
C ALA A 99 -11.95 -18.32 27.86
N GLU A 100 -11.88 -19.24 28.79
CA GLU A 100 -12.49 -19.13 30.12
C GLU A 100 -11.50 -19.65 31.20
N LEU A 101 -11.35 -18.86 32.30
CA LEU A 101 -10.65 -19.30 33.48
C LEU A 101 -11.55 -20.19 34.37
N ASP A 102 -10.96 -21.00 35.22
CA ASP A 102 -11.69 -21.79 36.24
C ASP A 102 -12.49 -20.86 37.16
N GLU A 103 -13.78 -21.15 37.27
CA GLU A 103 -14.73 -20.30 38.00
C GLU A 103 -14.82 -20.60 39.50
N GLY A 104 -14.23 -21.71 39.95
CA GLY A 104 -14.48 -22.25 41.29
C GLY A 104 -14.23 -21.25 42.41
N ASP A 105 -13.09 -20.59 42.43
CA ASP A 105 -12.76 -19.60 43.46
C ASP A 105 -13.53 -18.29 43.27
N LEU A 106 -13.66 -17.81 42.04
CA LEU A 106 -14.39 -16.56 41.72
C LEU A 106 -15.88 -16.67 42.06
N ARG A 107 -16.49 -17.80 41.73
CA ARG A 107 -17.89 -18.07 42.09
C ARG A 107 -18.09 -18.07 43.60
N ARG A 108 -17.20 -18.73 44.38
CA ARG A 108 -17.27 -18.75 45.87
C ARG A 108 -17.09 -17.35 46.42
N ALA A 109 -16.17 -16.55 45.90
CA ALA A 109 -15.96 -15.17 46.33
C ALA A 109 -17.20 -14.32 46.11
N ARG A 110 -17.83 -14.41 44.91
CA ARG A 110 -19.11 -13.71 44.64
C ARG A 110 -20.23 -14.12 45.58
N MET A 111 -20.45 -15.43 45.74
CA MET A 111 -21.50 -15.94 46.68
C MET A 111 -21.24 -15.49 48.12
N GLY A 112 -19.99 -15.44 48.55
CA GLY A 112 -19.63 -14.94 49.87
C GLY A 112 -19.93 -13.45 50.05
N ALA A 113 -19.63 -12.63 49.03
CA ALA A 113 -19.98 -11.20 49.03
C ALA A 113 -21.51 -10.97 49.01
N GLU A 114 -22.29 -11.74 48.22
CA GLU A 114 -23.73 -11.72 48.19
C GLU A 114 -24.33 -12.03 49.59
N ALA A 115 -23.83 -13.07 50.26
CA ALA A 115 -24.23 -13.43 51.59
C ALA A 115 -23.92 -12.33 52.62
N ARG A 116 -22.78 -11.65 52.47
CA ARG A 116 -22.38 -10.53 53.35
C ARG A 116 -23.31 -9.33 53.22
N VAL A 117 -23.68 -8.98 51.95
CA VAL A 117 -24.70 -7.92 51.70
C VAL A 117 -26.01 -8.25 52.36
N ALA A 118 -26.55 -9.47 52.18
CA ALA A 118 -27.80 -9.91 52.80
C ALA A 118 -27.77 -9.84 54.33
N GLN A 119 -26.62 -10.23 54.95
CA GLN A 119 -26.45 -10.12 56.41
C GLN A 119 -26.52 -8.66 56.88
N LEU A 120 -25.86 -7.73 56.15
CA LEU A 120 -25.83 -6.32 56.53
C LEU A 120 -27.16 -5.61 56.24
N GLU A 121 -27.88 -6.02 55.21
CA GLU A 121 -29.24 -5.54 54.97
C GLU A 121 -30.20 -5.87 56.15
N ALA A 122 -30.08 -7.10 56.68
CA ALA A 122 -30.83 -7.48 57.89
C ALA A 122 -30.41 -6.64 59.10
N ARG A 123 -29.10 -6.32 59.24
CA ARG A 123 -28.62 -5.45 60.33
C ARG A 123 -29.15 -4.02 60.21
N VAL A 124 -29.15 -3.44 59.01
CA VAL A 124 -29.74 -2.11 58.74
C VAL A 124 -31.22 -2.10 59.06
N ALA A 125 -31.96 -3.16 58.70
CA ALA A 125 -33.37 -3.28 59.00
C ALA A 125 -33.60 -3.28 60.51
N THR A 126 -32.78 -4.03 61.29
CA THR A 126 -32.87 -4.05 62.75
C THR A 126 -32.53 -2.69 63.38
N ALA A 127 -31.47 -2.03 62.88
CA ALA A 127 -31.08 -0.69 63.36
C ALA A 127 -32.16 0.38 63.07
N LYS A 128 -32.81 0.30 61.91
CA LYS A 128 -33.96 1.17 61.54
C LYS A 128 -35.14 0.98 62.51
N GLU A 129 -35.48 -0.26 62.86
CA GLU A 129 -36.57 -0.52 63.81
C GLU A 129 -36.19 -0.04 65.22
N THR A 130 -34.91 -0.23 65.64
CA THR A 130 -34.46 0.28 66.95
C THR A 130 -34.57 1.79 67.03
N LEU A 131 -34.12 2.52 65.95
CA LEU A 131 -34.26 3.95 65.86
C LEU A 131 -35.76 4.39 65.90
N ALA A 132 -36.59 3.71 65.15
CA ALA A 132 -38.05 3.99 65.13
C ALA A 132 -38.68 3.82 66.53
N ILE A 133 -38.27 2.81 67.31
CA ILE A 133 -38.69 2.62 68.69
C ILE A 133 -38.23 3.78 69.60
N ALA A 134 -36.94 4.17 69.44
CA ALA A 134 -36.34 5.29 70.20
C ALA A 134 -37.06 6.61 69.91
N ILE A 135 -37.38 6.90 68.64
CA ILE A 135 -38.16 8.09 68.26
C ILE A 135 -39.55 8.06 68.88
N ARG A 136 -40.31 6.95 68.76
CA ARG A 136 -41.63 6.82 69.37
C ARG A 136 -41.60 6.97 70.90
N ASN A 137 -40.54 6.53 71.56
CA ASN A 137 -40.40 6.71 73.03
C ASN A 137 -40.12 8.19 73.35
N LEU A 138 -39.32 8.91 72.58
CA LEU A 138 -39.11 10.34 72.78
C LEU A 138 -40.42 11.14 72.58
N GLU A 139 -41.18 10.86 71.52
CA GLU A 139 -42.47 11.53 71.22
C GLU A 139 -43.50 11.30 72.36
N ARG A 140 -43.55 10.08 72.86
CA ARG A 140 -44.42 9.79 74.03
C ARG A 140 -43.94 10.54 75.26
N PHE A 141 -42.67 10.67 75.48
CA PHE A 141 -42.11 11.38 76.61
C PHE A 141 -42.41 12.89 76.52
N ASP A 142 -42.25 13.49 75.34
CA ASP A 142 -42.56 14.92 75.10
C ASP A 142 -44.09 15.22 75.20
N SER A 143 -44.95 14.26 74.85
CA SER A 143 -46.38 14.40 74.94
C SER A 143 -46.93 14.29 76.39
N SER A 144 -46.14 13.69 77.31
CA SER A 144 -46.47 13.55 78.71
C SER A 144 -46.14 14.77 79.56
N ALA A 145 -46.12 15.99 78.99
CA ALA A 145 -45.68 17.25 79.54
C ALA A 145 -46.45 17.64 80.79
N GLY A 146 -45.81 17.53 81.98
CA GLY A 146 -46.35 18.07 83.25
C GLY A 146 -45.50 17.73 84.49
N SER A 147 -44.69 16.66 84.51
CA SER A 147 -43.99 16.26 85.75
C SER A 147 -42.68 15.47 85.51
N VAL A 148 -42.05 15.67 84.32
CA VAL A 148 -40.95 14.84 83.98
C VAL A 148 -39.64 15.56 84.22
N SER A 149 -38.65 14.88 84.85
CA SER A 149 -37.32 15.42 85.09
C SER A 149 -36.56 15.67 83.78
N LYS A 150 -35.90 16.84 83.63
CA LYS A 150 -35.02 17.17 82.50
C LYS A 150 -34.00 16.12 82.24
N VAL A 151 -33.42 15.52 83.30
CA VAL A 151 -32.44 14.43 83.21
C VAL A 151 -32.99 13.20 82.50
N ALA A 152 -34.29 12.83 82.78
CA ALA A 152 -34.88 11.69 82.12
C ALA A 152 -35.20 11.94 80.64
N ARG A 153 -35.46 13.18 80.24
CA ARG A 153 -35.60 13.56 78.82
C ARG A 153 -34.26 13.49 78.10
N ASP A 154 -33.16 13.99 78.69
CA ASP A 154 -31.86 13.96 78.15
C ASP A 154 -31.39 12.50 77.96
N GLU A 155 -31.79 11.55 78.85
CA GLU A 155 -31.45 10.13 78.68
C GLU A 155 -32.19 9.49 77.50
N VAL A 156 -33.50 9.79 77.26
CA VAL A 156 -34.23 9.28 76.11
C VAL A 156 -33.70 9.86 74.80
N GLU A 157 -33.39 11.15 74.81
CA GLU A 157 -32.70 11.78 73.62
C GLU A 157 -31.36 11.18 73.35
N ALA A 158 -30.53 10.90 74.35
CA ALA A 158 -29.21 10.24 74.13
C ALA A 158 -29.39 8.82 73.51
N ARG A 159 -30.44 8.07 73.90
CA ARG A 159 -30.77 6.77 73.30
C ARG A 159 -31.16 6.91 71.80
N ARG A 160 -31.96 7.95 71.49
CA ARG A 160 -32.30 8.25 70.08
C ARG A 160 -31.07 8.55 69.26
N VAL A 161 -30.14 9.41 69.77
CA VAL A 161 -28.88 9.76 69.09
C VAL A 161 -27.99 8.54 68.92
N ALA A 162 -27.89 7.69 69.96
CA ALA A 162 -27.12 6.43 69.89
C ALA A 162 -27.70 5.47 68.81
N ALA A 163 -29.04 5.31 68.76
CA ALA A 163 -29.70 4.47 67.75
C ALA A 163 -29.54 5.04 66.33
N ALA A 164 -29.52 6.36 66.13
CA ALA A 164 -29.28 6.99 64.87
C ALA A 164 -27.81 6.76 64.40
N GLY A 165 -26.84 6.88 65.31
CA GLY A 165 -25.44 6.57 65.01
C GLY A 165 -25.19 5.07 64.69
N GLU A 166 -25.94 4.16 65.35
CA GLU A 166 -25.89 2.73 65.02
C GLU A 166 -26.46 2.45 63.63
N LEU A 167 -27.55 3.10 63.23
CA LEU A 167 -28.13 2.99 61.90
C LEU A 167 -27.13 3.51 60.84
N GLU A 168 -26.56 4.70 61.01
CA GLU A 168 -25.57 5.28 60.12
C GLU A 168 -24.36 4.35 59.94
N THR A 169 -23.82 3.80 61.05
CA THR A 169 -22.74 2.82 61.00
C THR A 169 -23.12 1.56 60.22
N ALA A 170 -24.35 1.06 60.42
CA ALA A 170 -24.85 -0.12 59.68
C ALA A 170 -25.03 0.19 58.18
N GLU A 171 -25.49 1.38 57.82
CA GLU A 171 -25.65 1.81 56.42
C GLU A 171 -24.31 1.95 55.73
N HIS A 172 -23.29 2.53 56.35
CA HIS A 172 -21.92 2.59 55.82
C HIS A 172 -21.34 1.19 55.62
N ALA A 173 -21.51 0.30 56.59
CA ALA A 173 -21.01 -1.08 56.43
C ALA A 173 -21.73 -1.83 55.29
N LEU A 174 -23.00 -1.56 55.04
CA LEU A 174 -23.72 -2.11 53.90
C LEU A 174 -23.20 -1.52 52.57
N ALA A 175 -22.93 -0.22 52.53
CA ALA A 175 -22.36 0.41 51.35
C ALA A 175 -21.00 -0.21 50.98
N ASP A 176 -20.12 -0.38 51.95
CA ASP A 176 -18.81 -1.03 51.76
C ASP A 176 -18.94 -2.48 51.23
N ALA A 177 -19.91 -3.23 51.78
CA ALA A 177 -20.13 -4.61 51.33
C ALA A 177 -20.70 -4.69 49.90
N ARG A 178 -21.49 -3.70 49.49
CA ARG A 178 -21.96 -3.61 48.09
C ARG A 178 -20.82 -3.35 47.11
N VAL A 179 -19.88 -2.45 47.44
CA VAL A 179 -18.66 -2.23 46.62
C VAL A 179 -17.85 -3.53 46.50
N GLN A 180 -17.75 -4.31 47.60
CA GLN A 180 -17.06 -5.61 47.57
C GLN A 180 -17.80 -6.64 46.71
N LEU A 181 -19.14 -6.62 46.71
CA LEU A 181 -19.94 -7.47 45.83
C LEU A 181 -19.76 -7.09 44.37
N ASP A 182 -19.80 -5.81 44.04
CA ASP A 182 -19.61 -5.32 42.66
C ASP A 182 -18.21 -5.74 42.14
N GLN A 183 -17.17 -5.62 42.98
CA GLN A 183 -15.80 -6.11 42.62
C GLN A 183 -15.81 -7.63 42.38
N ALA A 184 -16.49 -8.42 43.20
CA ALA A 184 -16.54 -9.87 43.05
C ALA A 184 -17.34 -10.30 41.81
N ILE A 185 -18.34 -9.49 41.40
CA ILE A 185 -19.09 -9.68 40.13
C ILE A 185 -18.17 -9.37 38.95
N ASP A 186 -17.47 -8.23 38.96
CA ASP A 186 -16.54 -7.84 37.91
C ASP A 186 -15.44 -8.90 37.72
N ASP A 187 -14.87 -9.39 38.83
CA ASP A 187 -13.85 -10.45 38.80
C ASP A 187 -14.40 -11.76 38.21
N TYR A 188 -15.66 -12.10 38.54
CA TYR A 188 -16.31 -13.28 37.97
C TYR A 188 -16.56 -13.13 36.47
N GLU A 189 -16.94 -11.94 35.99
CA GLU A 189 -17.13 -11.66 34.59
C GLU A 189 -15.79 -11.62 33.80
N ASN A 190 -14.77 -11.02 34.39
CA ASN A 190 -13.42 -10.92 33.82
C ASN A 190 -12.71 -12.27 33.66
N ARG A 191 -13.29 -13.40 34.16
CA ARG A 191 -12.82 -14.75 33.85
C ARG A 191 -12.98 -15.12 32.38
N LEU A 192 -13.90 -14.43 31.64
CA LEU A 192 -14.18 -14.68 30.24
C LEU A 192 -13.33 -13.77 29.37
N LEU A 193 -12.65 -14.36 28.39
CA LEU A 193 -11.95 -13.62 27.36
C LEU A 193 -12.82 -13.53 26.14
N VAL A 194 -13.27 -12.31 25.81
CA VAL A 194 -14.30 -12.06 24.79
C VAL A 194 -13.69 -11.35 23.58
N VAL A 195 -14.07 -11.76 22.38
CA VAL A 195 -13.65 -11.16 21.11
C VAL A 195 -14.27 -9.76 20.96
N PRO A 196 -13.47 -8.70 20.77
CA PRO A 196 -13.95 -7.31 20.84
C PRO A 196 -14.54 -6.77 19.52
N PHE A 197 -14.24 -7.40 18.36
CA PHE A 197 -14.68 -6.92 17.03
C PHE A 197 -15.05 -8.08 16.11
N ASP A 198 -15.79 -7.79 15.05
CA ASP A 198 -16.20 -8.76 14.04
C ASP A 198 -15.03 -9.13 13.10
N HIS A 199 -15.13 -10.29 12.45
CA HIS A 199 -14.11 -10.81 11.54
C HIS A 199 -12.71 -10.96 12.17
N ALA A 200 -12.68 -11.20 13.50
CA ALA A 200 -11.45 -11.36 14.25
C ALA A 200 -10.74 -12.67 13.84
N THR A 201 -9.63 -12.57 13.17
CA THR A 201 -8.79 -13.72 12.82
C THR A 201 -7.74 -13.92 13.89
N VAL A 202 -7.59 -15.15 14.37
CA VAL A 202 -6.55 -15.50 15.36
C VAL A 202 -5.18 -15.49 14.68
N ALA A 203 -4.35 -14.51 15.02
CA ALA A 203 -2.98 -14.39 14.50
C ALA A 203 -1.98 -15.17 15.35
N GLU A 204 -2.16 -15.14 16.68
CA GLU A 204 -1.32 -15.88 17.65
C GLU A 204 -2.20 -16.46 18.76
N LYS A 205 -1.82 -17.63 19.23
CA LYS A 205 -2.42 -18.32 20.37
C LYS A 205 -1.28 -18.75 21.29
N ASP A 206 -1.27 -18.23 22.50
CA ASP A 206 -0.26 -18.53 23.52
C ASP A 206 -0.94 -18.98 24.81
N ILE A 207 -1.79 -20.00 24.71
CA ILE A 207 -2.60 -20.50 25.82
C ILE A 207 -3.12 -21.90 25.48
N GLU A 208 -3.10 -22.79 26.51
CA GLU A 208 -3.65 -24.13 26.41
C GLU A 208 -4.58 -24.44 27.59
N PRO A 209 -5.58 -25.32 27.42
CA PRO A 209 -6.43 -25.78 28.52
C PRO A 209 -5.58 -26.43 29.65
N GLY A 210 -5.88 -26.08 30.89
CA GLY A 210 -5.16 -26.54 32.08
C GLY A 210 -3.92 -25.73 32.42
N GLU A 211 -3.49 -24.82 31.56
CA GLU A 211 -2.37 -23.90 31.83
C GLU A 211 -2.78 -22.81 32.81
N ARG A 212 -1.83 -22.35 33.64
CA ARG A 212 -2.02 -21.19 34.51
C ARG A 212 -1.46 -19.94 33.85
N LYS A 213 -2.33 -18.96 33.56
CA LYS A 213 -1.94 -17.65 33.03
C LYS A 213 -1.89 -16.59 34.13
N ALA A 214 -0.89 -15.71 34.06
CA ALA A 214 -0.82 -14.54 34.91
C ALA A 214 -1.74 -13.42 34.41
N ALA A 215 -2.09 -12.50 35.30
CA ALA A 215 -2.86 -11.31 34.92
C ALA A 215 -2.05 -10.48 33.90
N HIS A 216 -2.74 -9.96 32.87
CA HIS A 216 -2.17 -9.14 31.78
C HIS A 216 -1.17 -9.85 30.86
N GLU A 217 -0.97 -11.15 30.99
CA GLU A 217 -0.21 -11.95 30.06
C GLU A 217 -1.04 -12.20 28.79
N ILE A 218 -0.44 -11.92 27.61
CA ILE A 218 -1.12 -12.07 26.34
C ILE A 218 -1.45 -13.54 26.09
N ALA A 219 -2.73 -13.82 25.85
CA ALA A 219 -3.23 -15.16 25.54
C ALA A 219 -3.51 -15.33 24.03
N PHE A 220 -4.03 -14.28 23.39
CA PHE A 220 -4.30 -14.28 21.97
C PHE A 220 -3.93 -12.93 21.35
N ARG A 221 -3.51 -12.97 20.10
CA ARG A 221 -3.45 -11.79 19.24
C ARG A 221 -4.45 -11.97 18.11
N LEU A 222 -5.42 -11.08 18.05
CA LEU A 222 -6.46 -11.04 17.04
C LEU A 222 -6.20 -9.91 16.04
N ILE A 223 -6.48 -10.18 14.76
CA ILE A 223 -6.35 -9.20 13.69
C ILE A 223 -7.63 -9.18 12.86
N ASP A 224 -8.01 -7.99 12.39
CA ASP A 224 -9.02 -7.86 11.33
C ASP A 224 -8.31 -7.69 9.99
N ILE A 225 -8.55 -8.63 9.09
CA ILE A 225 -8.00 -8.66 7.73
C ILE A 225 -9.10 -8.64 6.65
N SER A 226 -10.34 -8.35 7.01
CA SER A 226 -11.44 -8.14 6.06
C SER A 226 -11.17 -6.94 5.15
N THR A 227 -10.55 -5.95 5.73
CA THR A 227 -9.98 -4.78 5.07
C THR A 227 -8.51 -4.68 5.49
N VAL A 228 -7.64 -4.29 4.58
CA VAL A 228 -6.22 -4.14 4.89
C VAL A 228 -5.73 -2.74 4.56
N HIS A 229 -4.72 -2.33 5.26
CA HIS A 229 -3.97 -1.12 4.98
C HIS A 229 -2.71 -1.46 4.18
N VAL A 230 -2.39 -0.63 3.21
CA VAL A 230 -1.12 -0.68 2.47
C VAL A 230 -0.35 0.58 2.82
N ASN A 231 0.75 0.42 3.52
CA ASN A 231 1.62 1.51 3.92
C ASN A 231 2.84 1.59 2.99
N PHE A 232 3.11 2.77 2.45
CA PHE A 232 4.27 3.01 1.59
C PHE A 232 4.80 4.43 1.77
N GLY A 233 6.09 4.62 1.52
CA GLY A 233 6.75 5.92 1.63
C GLY A 233 6.70 6.70 0.31
N VAL A 234 6.33 7.97 0.37
CA VAL A 234 6.23 8.87 -0.78
C VAL A 234 7.15 10.07 -0.58
N PRO A 235 8.02 10.41 -1.55
CA PRO A 235 8.85 11.59 -1.45
C PRO A 235 8.01 12.88 -1.50
N ASP A 236 8.54 13.97 -0.95
CA ASP A 236 7.92 15.29 -0.87
C ASP A 236 7.46 15.84 -2.23
N THR A 237 8.22 15.55 -3.28
CA THR A 237 7.91 15.96 -4.66
C THR A 237 6.58 15.44 -5.20
N MET A 238 6.03 14.39 -4.55
CA MET A 238 4.76 13.75 -4.91
C MET A 238 3.59 14.18 -4.03
N ILE A 239 3.82 15.02 -3.02
CA ILE A 239 2.82 15.50 -2.07
C ILE A 239 2.70 17.03 -2.18
N GLY A 240 1.51 17.56 -1.95
CA GLY A 240 1.26 19.02 -1.86
C GLY A 240 0.68 19.68 -3.11
N ALA A 241 0.41 21.00 -3.02
CA ALA A 241 -0.18 21.77 -4.11
C ALA A 241 0.85 22.07 -5.22
N PRO A 242 0.44 22.15 -6.50
CA PRO A 242 1.34 22.46 -7.60
C PRO A 242 1.86 23.91 -7.43
N ALA A 243 3.17 24.03 -7.24
CA ALA A 243 3.81 25.35 -7.17
C ALA A 243 3.97 25.99 -8.57
N ILE A 244 3.93 25.20 -9.63
CA ILE A 244 4.08 25.65 -11.02
C ILE A 244 3.28 24.68 -11.92
N GLU A 245 2.49 25.20 -12.85
CA GLU A 245 1.64 24.44 -13.79
C GLU A 245 2.41 23.50 -14.76
N SER A 246 3.71 23.53 -14.77
CA SER A 246 4.56 22.78 -15.71
C SER A 246 5.02 21.40 -15.24
N SER A 247 4.81 21.00 -14.00
CA SER A 247 5.18 19.67 -13.54
C SER A 247 4.03 18.68 -13.73
N HIS A 248 4.10 17.88 -14.77
CA HIS A 248 3.15 16.80 -15.11
C HIS A 248 3.24 15.59 -14.13
N ALA A 249 3.82 15.75 -12.95
CA ALA A 249 3.85 14.71 -11.95
C ALA A 249 2.50 14.66 -11.24
N GLU A 250 1.79 13.56 -11.41
CA GLU A 250 0.56 13.30 -10.66
C GLU A 250 0.91 13.20 -9.17
N ARG A 251 0.25 14.03 -8.36
CA ARG A 251 0.45 14.10 -6.93
C ARG A 251 -0.56 13.24 -6.23
N ILE A 252 -0.14 12.62 -5.15
CA ILE A 252 -1.01 11.79 -4.32
C ILE A 252 -1.91 12.70 -3.48
N ARG A 253 -3.21 12.38 -3.47
CA ARG A 253 -4.25 13.11 -2.73
C ARG A 253 -5.08 12.15 -1.92
N LEU A 254 -5.61 12.64 -0.81
CA LEU A 254 -6.62 11.90 -0.04
C LEU A 254 -7.83 11.59 -0.92
N GLY A 255 -8.35 10.36 -0.80
CA GLY A 255 -9.48 9.88 -1.61
C GLY A 255 -9.11 9.41 -3.02
N GLN A 256 -7.86 9.50 -3.43
CA GLN A 256 -7.41 9.03 -4.74
C GLN A 256 -7.37 7.49 -4.77
N GLU A 257 -7.87 6.90 -5.85
CA GLU A 257 -7.71 5.48 -6.12
C GLU A 257 -6.35 5.20 -6.76
N LEU A 258 -5.63 4.24 -6.22
CA LEU A 258 -4.35 3.74 -6.73
C LEU A 258 -4.42 2.24 -6.95
N VAL A 259 -3.60 1.75 -7.85
CA VAL A 259 -3.51 0.32 -8.16
C VAL A 259 -2.39 -0.30 -7.33
N VAL A 260 -2.73 -1.36 -6.61
CA VAL A 260 -1.80 -2.18 -5.83
C VAL A 260 -1.62 -3.52 -6.52
N THR A 261 -0.39 -3.97 -6.67
CA THR A 261 -0.04 -5.29 -7.20
C THR A 261 0.82 -6.04 -6.20
N ALA A 262 0.54 -7.32 -5.97
CA ALA A 262 1.33 -8.18 -5.11
C ALA A 262 2.05 -9.23 -5.97
N GLU A 263 3.36 -9.38 -5.78
CA GLU A 263 4.15 -10.37 -6.56
C GLU A 263 3.66 -11.80 -6.36
N ALA A 264 3.13 -12.10 -5.16
CA ALA A 264 2.53 -13.41 -4.87
C ALA A 264 1.30 -13.75 -5.73
N PHE A 265 0.71 -12.76 -6.42
CA PHE A 265 -0.49 -12.91 -7.23
C PHE A 265 -0.27 -12.30 -8.62
N GLU A 266 0.59 -12.93 -9.42
CA GLU A 266 0.93 -12.48 -10.77
C GLU A 266 -0.32 -12.18 -11.61
N GLY A 267 -0.35 -11.00 -12.24
CA GLY A 267 -1.43 -10.54 -13.10
C GLY A 267 -2.68 -10.03 -12.37
N ARG A 268 -2.73 -10.04 -11.03
CA ARG A 268 -3.83 -9.45 -10.26
C ARG A 268 -3.47 -8.05 -9.79
N SER A 269 -4.39 -7.12 -10.01
CA SER A 269 -4.33 -5.76 -9.51
C SER A 269 -5.52 -5.49 -8.59
N PHE A 270 -5.28 -4.72 -7.54
CA PHE A 270 -6.27 -4.37 -6.52
C PHE A 270 -6.42 -2.85 -6.47
N GLY A 271 -7.64 -2.37 -6.53
CA GLY A 271 -7.93 -0.95 -6.31
C GLY A 271 -7.85 -0.62 -4.82
N ALA A 272 -7.13 0.43 -4.48
CA ALA A 272 -6.98 0.88 -3.10
C ALA A 272 -7.12 2.40 -3.03
N THR A 273 -7.75 2.90 -1.99
CA THR A 273 -8.01 4.34 -1.80
C THR A 273 -7.04 4.93 -0.80
N VAL A 274 -6.46 6.09 -1.10
CA VAL A 274 -5.61 6.85 -0.17
C VAL A 274 -6.46 7.38 0.98
N THR A 275 -6.24 6.86 2.17
CA THR A 275 -7.00 7.25 3.38
C THR A 275 -6.22 8.15 4.32
N LYS A 276 -4.89 8.07 4.29
CA LYS A 276 -4.04 8.87 5.18
C LYS A 276 -2.71 9.21 4.51
N ILE A 277 -2.26 10.43 4.72
CA ILE A 277 -0.91 10.89 4.39
C ILE A 277 -0.33 11.48 5.68
N ALA A 278 0.84 10.99 6.11
CA ALA A 278 1.48 11.52 7.31
C ALA A 278 1.79 13.01 7.14
N PRO A 279 1.59 13.83 8.17
CA PRO A 279 1.88 15.26 8.11
C PRO A 279 3.38 15.57 8.20
N GLU A 280 4.18 14.60 8.63
CA GLU A 280 5.62 14.71 8.82
C GLU A 280 6.33 13.58 8.06
N ALA A 281 7.48 13.92 7.47
CA ALA A 281 8.33 12.94 6.80
C ALA A 281 9.13 12.13 7.82
N ASP A 282 9.31 10.86 7.55
CA ASP A 282 10.25 10.02 8.28
C ASP A 282 11.67 10.59 8.14
N SER A 283 12.37 10.78 9.25
CA SER A 283 13.68 11.45 9.31
C SER A 283 14.80 10.65 8.63
N VAL A 284 14.65 9.33 8.51
CA VAL A 284 15.65 8.42 7.93
C VAL A 284 15.44 8.29 6.42
N THR A 285 14.20 7.98 6.02
CA THR A 285 13.88 7.73 4.62
C THR A 285 13.52 9.00 3.85
N ARG A 286 13.23 10.11 4.55
CA ARG A 286 12.74 11.39 3.99
C ARG A 286 11.50 11.22 3.12
N THR A 287 10.65 10.28 3.50
CA THR A 287 9.39 10.01 2.81
C THR A 287 8.21 10.22 3.75
N PHE A 288 7.08 10.63 3.20
CA PHE A 288 5.82 10.72 3.92
C PHE A 288 5.12 9.37 3.88
N LEU A 289 4.82 8.82 5.05
CA LEU A 289 4.08 7.58 5.15
C LEU A 289 2.65 7.80 4.63
N THR A 290 2.32 7.10 3.56
CA THR A 290 1.00 7.15 2.93
C THR A 290 0.32 5.80 3.11
N GLN A 291 -0.94 5.83 3.56
CA GLN A 291 -1.75 4.66 3.80
C GLN A 291 -2.89 4.58 2.80
N LEU A 292 -3.01 3.43 2.17
CA LEU A 292 -4.17 3.07 1.37
C LEU A 292 -5.06 2.10 2.15
N THR A 293 -6.33 2.15 1.90
CA THR A 293 -7.30 1.17 2.40
C THR A 293 -7.85 0.37 1.23
N LEU A 294 -7.87 -0.93 1.40
CA LEU A 294 -8.27 -1.92 0.40
C LEU A 294 -9.14 -2.98 1.05
N THR A 295 -10.35 -3.18 0.54
CA THR A 295 -11.17 -4.35 0.92
C THR A 295 -10.48 -5.61 0.44
N ASN A 296 -10.20 -6.52 1.37
CA ASN A 296 -9.43 -7.73 1.06
C ASN A 296 -10.31 -8.72 0.30
N PRO A 297 -10.01 -9.05 -0.96
CA PRO A 297 -10.79 -10.02 -1.69
C PRO A 297 -10.60 -11.42 -1.11
N GLU A 298 -11.64 -12.22 -1.19
CA GLU A 298 -11.59 -13.62 -0.78
C GLU A 298 -11.00 -14.51 -1.90
N ALA A 299 -10.22 -15.49 -1.50
CA ALA A 299 -9.81 -16.58 -2.38
C ALA A 299 -10.99 -17.54 -2.63
N GLU A 300 -10.87 -18.46 -3.57
CA GLU A 300 -11.86 -19.51 -3.85
C GLU A 300 -12.17 -20.36 -2.61
N THR A 301 -11.28 -20.39 -1.63
CA THR A 301 -11.42 -21.09 -0.36
C THR A 301 -12.23 -20.31 0.69
N GLY A 302 -12.77 -19.12 0.36
CA GLY A 302 -13.48 -18.24 1.29
C GLY A 302 -12.58 -17.57 2.35
N ARG A 303 -11.26 -17.57 2.12
CA ARG A 303 -10.29 -16.91 3.02
C ARG A 303 -9.77 -15.62 2.38
N PRO A 304 -9.48 -14.59 3.17
CA PRO A 304 -8.85 -13.37 2.69
C PRO A 304 -7.54 -13.66 1.96
N LEU A 305 -7.38 -13.04 0.79
CA LEU A 305 -6.26 -13.30 -0.12
C LEU A 305 -4.97 -12.64 0.37
N LEU A 306 -5.09 -11.37 0.75
CA LEU A 306 -3.95 -10.57 1.19
C LEU A 306 -3.70 -10.78 2.68
N ARG A 307 -2.44 -10.97 3.05
CA ARG A 307 -2.03 -11.23 4.43
C ARG A 307 -1.12 -10.11 4.94
N PRO A 308 -1.26 -9.70 6.20
CA PRO A 308 -0.31 -8.78 6.84
C PRO A 308 1.12 -9.26 6.70
N GLY A 309 2.05 -8.32 6.47
CA GLY A 309 3.45 -8.59 6.21
C GLY A 309 3.82 -8.87 4.74
N MET A 310 2.86 -9.04 3.84
CA MET A 310 3.15 -9.13 2.41
C MET A 310 3.67 -7.79 1.88
N ILE A 311 4.66 -7.89 0.97
CA ILE A 311 5.18 -6.74 0.22
C ILE A 311 4.36 -6.59 -1.05
N VAL A 312 3.98 -5.37 -1.35
CA VAL A 312 3.20 -4.99 -2.52
C VAL A 312 3.83 -3.82 -3.26
N SER A 313 3.52 -3.69 -4.53
CA SER A 313 3.90 -2.55 -5.36
C SER A 313 2.67 -1.65 -5.57
N VAL A 314 2.77 -0.41 -5.13
CA VAL A 314 1.77 0.63 -5.37
C VAL A 314 2.14 1.37 -6.64
N VAL A 315 1.25 1.34 -7.63
CA VAL A 315 1.45 2.03 -8.90
C VAL A 315 0.85 3.43 -8.78
N VAL A 316 1.72 4.42 -8.74
CA VAL A 316 1.32 5.83 -8.81
C VAL A 316 1.54 6.28 -10.24
N GLY A 317 0.46 6.40 -10.98
CA GLY A 317 0.51 6.82 -12.39
C GLY A 317 0.33 8.32 -12.50
N ALA A 318 1.29 8.99 -13.15
CA ALA A 318 0.89 10.07 -14.03
C ALA A 318 0.51 9.38 -15.35
N SER A 319 -0.75 9.27 -15.63
CA SER A 319 -1.17 9.17 -17.02
C SER A 319 -0.76 10.51 -17.65
N LEU A 320 0.50 10.61 -18.08
CA LEU A 320 0.83 11.58 -19.11
C LEU A 320 0.06 11.12 -20.32
N ASP A 321 -1.22 11.51 -20.35
CA ASP A 321 -2.13 11.23 -21.44
C ASP A 321 -1.78 12.18 -22.61
N ARG A 322 -0.52 12.14 -23.00
CA ARG A 322 -0.03 12.86 -24.16
C ARG A 322 0.49 11.90 -25.20
N ASN A 323 0.21 12.24 -26.41
CA ASN A 323 0.81 11.58 -27.55
C ASN A 323 2.23 12.12 -27.74
N ALA A 324 3.21 11.23 -27.76
CA ALA A 324 4.59 11.57 -28.08
C ALA A 324 5.10 10.67 -29.20
N ILE A 325 6.03 11.19 -29.95
CA ILE A 325 6.72 10.42 -30.99
C ILE A 325 7.91 9.70 -30.31
N LEU A 326 7.87 8.36 -30.33
CA LEU A 326 8.90 7.54 -29.73
C LEU A 326 9.73 6.81 -30.78
N LEU A 327 11.05 6.89 -30.62
CA LEU A 327 12.02 6.17 -31.45
C LEU A 327 12.83 5.18 -30.60
N PRO A 328 13.16 3.98 -31.10
CA PRO A 328 14.15 3.13 -30.49
C PRO A 328 15.50 3.86 -30.39
N MET A 329 16.24 3.66 -29.30
CA MET A 329 17.55 4.29 -29.13
C MET A 329 18.54 3.90 -30.25
N THR A 330 18.33 2.74 -30.88
CA THR A 330 19.15 2.25 -32.02
C THR A 330 18.98 3.09 -33.28
N ALA A 331 17.96 3.93 -33.39
CA ALA A 331 17.74 4.81 -34.55
C ALA A 331 18.48 6.15 -34.44
N ILE A 332 19.12 6.42 -33.29
CA ILE A 332 19.78 7.70 -33.03
C ILE A 332 21.26 7.59 -33.35
N HIS A 333 21.75 8.51 -34.13
CA HIS A 333 23.16 8.57 -34.55
C HIS A 333 23.72 9.95 -34.20
N GLN A 334 25.05 9.99 -34.01
CA GLN A 334 25.77 11.26 -34.01
C GLN A 334 26.14 11.62 -35.45
N ALA A 335 25.61 12.72 -35.94
CA ALA A 335 25.88 13.18 -37.31
C ALA A 335 26.08 14.70 -37.32
N GLY A 336 27.22 15.13 -37.84
CA GLY A 336 27.54 16.54 -38.08
C GLY A 336 28.51 17.19 -37.07
N PRO A 337 28.91 18.44 -37.33
CA PRO A 337 29.78 19.19 -36.46
C PRO A 337 29.07 19.54 -35.13
N ARG A 338 29.74 19.33 -34.01
CA ARG A 338 29.27 19.56 -32.61
C ARG A 338 28.41 18.45 -32.00
N ASP A 339 28.63 17.17 -32.36
CA ASP A 339 27.93 16.03 -31.75
C ASP A 339 26.39 16.13 -31.81
N ALA A 340 25.81 16.75 -32.84
CA ALA A 340 24.39 16.85 -33.05
C ALA A 340 23.77 15.45 -33.21
N LEU A 341 22.69 15.21 -32.49
CA LEU A 341 21.95 13.96 -32.62
C LEU A 341 21.05 14.01 -33.87
N ALA A 342 21.12 12.95 -34.65
CA ALA A 342 20.42 12.86 -35.93
C ALA A 342 19.77 11.46 -36.08
N VAL A 343 18.76 11.42 -36.92
CA VAL A 343 18.13 10.19 -37.42
C VAL A 343 18.19 10.15 -38.92
N TYR A 344 18.15 8.97 -39.52
CA TYR A 344 18.11 8.81 -40.95
C TYR A 344 16.67 8.65 -41.45
N GLU A 345 16.14 9.69 -42.11
CA GLU A 345 14.84 9.67 -42.77
C GLU A 345 14.92 9.00 -44.11
N VAL A 346 14.08 8.00 -44.39
CA VAL A 346 14.00 7.35 -45.71
C VAL A 346 13.09 8.17 -46.62
N VAL A 347 13.65 8.73 -47.64
CA VAL A 347 12.97 9.57 -48.66
C VAL A 347 13.06 8.92 -50.04
N SER A 348 11.97 8.91 -50.79
CA SER A 348 12.02 8.42 -52.17
C SER A 348 12.45 9.54 -53.13
N ASP A 349 13.61 9.35 -53.76
CA ASP A 349 14.18 10.29 -54.77
C ASP A 349 14.33 9.59 -56.13
N HIS A 350 13.68 10.09 -57.12
CA HIS A 350 13.65 9.55 -58.52
C HIS A 350 13.41 8.03 -58.60
N GLY A 351 12.50 7.51 -57.75
CA GLY A 351 12.13 6.08 -57.72
C GLY A 351 13.12 5.17 -57.01
N ARG A 352 14.09 5.75 -56.24
CA ARG A 352 14.99 5.04 -55.34
C ARG A 352 14.84 5.57 -53.94
N ASP A 353 14.84 4.67 -52.94
CA ASP A 353 14.84 5.08 -51.55
C ASP A 353 16.29 5.48 -51.14
N ILE A 354 16.42 6.67 -50.60
CA ILE A 354 17.66 7.20 -50.04
C ILE A 354 17.44 7.60 -48.59
N VAL A 355 18.50 7.64 -47.78
CA VAL A 355 18.45 8.21 -46.45
C VAL A 355 18.95 9.63 -46.42
N ARG A 356 18.26 10.48 -45.63
CA ARG A 356 18.70 11.85 -45.30
C ARG A 356 18.87 11.99 -43.79
N ALA A 357 20.04 12.50 -43.40
CA ALA A 357 20.27 12.83 -42.00
C ALA A 357 19.40 14.03 -41.59
N ARG A 358 18.62 13.86 -40.51
CA ARG A 358 17.74 14.87 -39.93
C ARG A 358 18.13 15.10 -38.48
N THR A 359 18.31 16.33 -38.10
CA THR A 359 18.60 16.71 -36.72
C THR A 359 17.35 16.45 -35.85
N VAL A 360 17.57 15.93 -34.66
CA VAL A 360 16.50 15.67 -33.69
C VAL A 360 16.86 16.20 -32.31
N SER A 361 15.87 16.79 -31.65
CA SER A 361 15.93 17.14 -30.24
C SER A 361 15.24 16.04 -29.44
N LEU A 362 15.92 15.51 -28.44
CA LEU A 362 15.44 14.38 -27.66
C LEU A 362 14.82 14.84 -26.33
N GLY A 363 13.75 14.16 -25.93
CA GLY A 363 13.06 14.33 -24.65
C GLY A 363 13.33 13.19 -23.69
N GLY A 364 12.30 12.73 -22.96
CA GLY A 364 12.38 11.64 -22.01
C GLY A 364 12.59 10.26 -22.65
N ILE A 365 13.12 9.32 -21.86
CA ILE A 365 13.28 7.91 -22.27
C ILE A 365 12.13 7.09 -21.66
N PHE A 366 11.44 6.31 -22.49
CA PHE A 366 10.27 5.52 -22.14
C PHE A 366 10.41 4.09 -22.71
N ASN A 367 10.45 3.09 -21.88
CA ASN A 367 10.51 1.67 -22.30
C ASN A 367 11.55 1.41 -23.42
N ASN A 368 12.80 1.84 -23.22
CA ASN A 368 13.89 1.71 -24.19
C ASN A 368 13.68 2.45 -25.51
N LYS A 369 12.73 3.38 -25.57
CA LYS A 369 12.51 4.33 -26.64
C LYS A 369 12.76 5.73 -26.13
N VAL A 370 13.19 6.65 -26.98
CA VAL A 370 13.39 8.06 -26.65
C VAL A 370 12.36 8.91 -27.36
N GLU A 371 11.87 9.92 -26.68
CA GLU A 371 10.94 10.90 -27.24
C GLU A 371 11.67 11.86 -28.17
N VAL A 372 11.05 12.12 -29.32
CA VAL A 372 11.48 13.16 -30.26
C VAL A 372 10.61 14.39 -30.02
N LEU A 373 11.24 15.49 -29.61
CA LEU A 373 10.56 16.76 -29.38
C LEU A 373 10.24 17.45 -30.71
N ALA A 374 9.04 18.00 -30.87
CA ALA A 374 8.64 18.72 -32.06
C ALA A 374 9.48 20.02 -32.28
N GLN A 375 9.90 20.67 -31.16
CA GLN A 375 10.77 21.84 -31.24
C GLN A 375 12.22 21.42 -31.42
N GLY A 376 12.86 21.85 -32.52
CA GLY A 376 14.26 21.57 -32.84
C GLY A 376 14.50 20.22 -33.52
N SER A 377 13.45 19.57 -34.03
CA SER A 377 13.56 18.36 -34.84
C SER A 377 13.04 18.59 -36.25
N ASP A 378 13.80 18.06 -37.23
CA ASP A 378 13.45 18.14 -38.66
C ASP A 378 12.54 16.98 -39.11
N VAL A 379 12.02 16.19 -38.15
CA VAL A 379 11.14 15.04 -38.41
C VAL A 379 9.86 15.15 -37.62
N GLY A 380 8.77 14.60 -38.15
CA GLY A 380 7.44 14.66 -37.54
C GLY A 380 6.59 13.42 -37.78
N PRO A 381 5.32 13.45 -37.38
CA PRO A 381 4.39 12.35 -37.66
C PRO A 381 4.33 12.04 -39.15
N GLY A 382 4.44 10.76 -39.53
CA GLY A 382 4.47 10.31 -40.92
C GLY A 382 5.86 10.15 -41.52
N SER A 383 6.94 10.70 -40.93
CA SER A 383 8.31 10.47 -41.37
C SER A 383 8.70 9.01 -41.24
N ARG A 384 9.37 8.44 -42.24
CA ARG A 384 9.86 7.06 -42.24
C ARG A 384 11.33 7.05 -41.78
N ILE A 385 11.60 6.53 -40.61
CA ILE A 385 12.96 6.54 -40.02
C ILE A 385 13.57 5.16 -40.08
N ALA A 386 14.86 5.09 -40.51
CA ALA A 386 15.65 3.86 -40.45
C ALA A 386 15.99 3.53 -39.01
N VAL A 387 15.54 2.35 -38.53
CA VAL A 387 15.70 1.88 -37.13
C VAL A 387 16.83 0.87 -36.98
N THR A 388 17.52 0.54 -38.06
CA THR A 388 18.64 -0.43 -38.05
C THR A 388 19.97 0.31 -37.86
N THR A 389 20.76 -0.17 -36.91
CA THR A 389 22.15 0.31 -36.72
C THR A 389 23.02 -0.20 -37.87
N SER A 390 23.50 0.67 -38.70
CA SER A 390 24.50 0.32 -39.73
C SER A 390 25.55 1.43 -39.81
N GLU A 391 26.80 1.09 -39.59
CA GLU A 391 27.96 1.99 -39.80
C GLU A 391 28.11 2.49 -41.25
N ARG A 392 27.34 1.89 -42.17
CA ARG A 392 27.34 2.24 -43.60
C ARG A 392 26.33 3.32 -43.97
N LEU A 393 25.48 3.76 -43.00
CA LEU A 393 24.52 4.82 -43.30
C LEU A 393 25.20 6.20 -43.27
N ALA A 394 25.07 6.92 -44.36
CA ALA A 394 25.49 8.30 -44.47
C ALA A 394 24.47 9.06 -45.34
N ASP A 395 24.44 10.37 -45.21
CA ASP A 395 23.49 11.23 -45.94
C ASP A 395 23.55 10.99 -47.47
N GLY A 396 22.39 10.77 -48.09
CA GLY A 396 22.27 10.53 -49.54
C GLY A 396 22.53 9.09 -50.01
N ILE A 397 22.83 8.13 -49.14
CA ILE A 397 23.05 6.73 -49.55
C ILE A 397 21.70 6.07 -49.93
N ALA A 398 21.77 5.28 -51.04
CA ALA A 398 20.66 4.46 -51.48
C ALA A 398 20.43 3.30 -50.50
N VAL A 399 19.18 3.10 -50.10
CA VAL A 399 18.78 2.04 -49.19
C VAL A 399 17.68 1.15 -49.79
N ARG A 400 17.59 -0.08 -49.29
CA ARG A 400 16.52 -1.00 -49.58
C ARG A 400 15.73 -1.24 -48.29
N VAL A 401 14.49 -0.75 -48.25
CA VAL A 401 13.62 -0.97 -47.10
C VAL A 401 13.19 -2.42 -47.08
N LEU A 402 13.48 -3.09 -45.94
CA LEU A 402 13.04 -4.44 -45.70
C LEU A 402 11.60 -4.40 -45.17
N PRO A 403 10.75 -5.39 -45.51
CA PRO A 403 9.43 -5.50 -44.90
C PRO A 403 9.59 -5.69 -43.38
N GLU A 404 8.72 -5.07 -42.61
CA GLU A 404 8.66 -5.19 -41.15
C GLU A 404 8.35 -6.66 -40.79
N SER A 405 9.38 -7.46 -40.39
CA SER A 405 9.16 -8.81 -39.87
C SER A 405 8.69 -8.69 -38.44
N THR A 406 7.63 -9.36 -38.08
CA THR A 406 7.03 -9.37 -36.72
C THR A 406 7.92 -10.10 -35.70
N ASP A 407 9.05 -10.68 -36.14
CA ASP A 407 10.01 -11.43 -35.30
C ASP A 407 11.41 -10.86 -35.42
N PRO A 408 11.95 -10.18 -34.38
CA PRO A 408 13.30 -9.61 -34.40
C PRO A 408 14.43 -10.65 -34.44
N ALA A 409 14.15 -11.93 -34.18
CA ALA A 409 15.15 -13.00 -34.16
C ALA A 409 15.48 -13.60 -35.55
N ALA A 410 14.61 -13.37 -36.56
CA ALA A 410 14.72 -14.01 -37.87
C ALA A 410 15.51 -13.18 -38.93
N ALA A 411 16.03 -12.01 -38.61
CA ALA A 411 16.57 -11.04 -39.58
C ALA A 411 18.10 -10.99 -39.69
N LEU A 412 18.87 -11.88 -39.08
CA LEU A 412 20.32 -11.93 -39.26
C LEU A 412 20.66 -13.03 -40.26
N PRO A 413 21.15 -12.70 -41.47
CA PRO A 413 21.75 -13.70 -42.34
C PRO A 413 23.06 -14.19 -41.71
N GLU A 414 23.21 -15.51 -41.60
CA GLU A 414 24.45 -16.15 -41.20
C GLU A 414 25.62 -15.62 -42.06
N ALA A 415 26.61 -15.03 -41.36
CA ALA A 415 27.85 -14.64 -41.99
C ALA A 415 28.61 -15.91 -42.44
N LYS A 416 28.82 -16.02 -43.76
CA LYS A 416 29.80 -16.96 -44.36
C LYS A 416 31.19 -16.41 -44.30
#